data_b404614e55388b7770221568e315e301
#
_entry.id   b404614e55388b7770221568e315e301
#
_cell.length_a   1.000
_cell.length_b   1.000
_cell.length_c   1.000
_cell.angle_alpha   90.00
_cell.angle_beta   90.00
_cell.angle_gamma   90.00
#
_symmetry.space_group_name_H-M   'P 1'
#
loop_
_entity.id
_entity.type
_entity.pdbx_description
1 polymer ?
#
loop_
_entity_poly.entity_id
_entity_poly.type
_entity_poly.pdbx_seq_one_letter_code
_entity_poly.pdbx_strand_id
1 'polypeptide(L)'
;KASEQLHMSQLDVAGNASYQNAYTIYMLPYSLIAVSIATAIFPKISKAIADRNIDEARKDLSSALRNLNLIMCFFAAAFIVLPLPIILALLPSISVREALLISAPLAALGIGLPLSSSYLVIQRTFYAFEDGKHPFIFMAITMAIQGGVIIASTFILPPTQWITVIGLAISVSFILPYPLLTHMLRSRFDGDVDDKRIITAYAKALVATIAACVIGLLCRNGVYRLVGAHIGPDDGTMNWGQAVLSAILLTIVIAIVYLACLWALRAEELTSVVGMLAARIPGLGNKPKSGGTASPNGKLEQSTAENGDQE
;
A
#
# COMPACT_ATOMS: atom_id res chain seq x y z
N LYS A 1 8.43 -15.17 -28.26
CA LYS A 1 9.89 -15.01 -28.51
C LYS A 1 10.73 -15.81 -27.50
N ALA A 2 10.54 -15.67 -26.17
CA ALA A 2 11.30 -16.44 -25.17
C ALA A 2 11.04 -17.96 -25.28
N SER A 3 9.78 -18.37 -25.44
CA SER A 3 9.42 -19.77 -25.65
C SER A 3 9.96 -20.35 -26.97
N GLU A 4 9.97 -19.54 -28.02
CA GLU A 4 10.49 -19.88 -29.32
C GLU A 4 12.03 -20.09 -29.29
N GLN A 5 12.74 -19.19 -28.58
CA GLN A 5 14.21 -19.29 -28.40
C GLN A 5 14.64 -20.51 -27.59
N LEU A 6 13.78 -20.98 -26.67
CA LEU A 6 14.06 -22.12 -25.79
C LEU A 6 13.42 -23.42 -26.25
N HIS A 7 12.70 -23.43 -27.39
CA HIS A 7 11.90 -24.55 -27.87
C HIS A 7 10.91 -25.08 -26.82
N MET A 8 10.43 -24.19 -25.94
CA MET A 8 9.47 -24.49 -24.88
C MET A 8 8.04 -24.15 -25.32
N SER A 9 7.05 -24.79 -24.73
CA SER A 9 5.65 -24.41 -24.97
C SER A 9 5.37 -23.01 -24.41
N GLN A 10 4.37 -22.30 -24.95
CA GLN A 10 3.98 -20.97 -24.46
C GLN A 10 3.49 -21.01 -23.01
N LEU A 11 3.08 -22.18 -22.50
CA LEU A 11 2.67 -22.41 -21.12
C LEU A 11 3.83 -22.60 -20.13
N ASP A 12 5.06 -22.67 -20.63
CA ASP A 12 6.27 -22.87 -19.80
C ASP A 12 6.97 -21.56 -19.46
N VAL A 13 6.60 -20.45 -20.12
CA VAL A 13 7.26 -19.15 -19.97
C VAL A 13 6.23 -18.06 -19.74
N ALA A 14 6.45 -17.25 -18.68
CA ALA A 14 5.65 -16.06 -18.44
C ALA A 14 5.77 -15.10 -19.62
N GLY A 15 4.62 -14.63 -20.11
CA GLY A 15 4.51 -13.69 -21.23
C GLY A 15 3.91 -12.34 -20.82
N ASN A 16 3.64 -11.50 -21.82
CA ASN A 16 3.03 -10.19 -21.57
C ASN A 16 1.66 -10.30 -20.86
N ALA A 17 0.86 -11.33 -21.15
CA ALA A 17 -0.42 -11.58 -20.47
C ALA A 17 -0.20 -11.83 -18.96
N SER A 18 0.84 -12.60 -18.58
CA SER A 18 1.18 -12.85 -17.18
C SER A 18 1.53 -11.55 -16.45
N TYR A 19 2.30 -10.67 -17.10
CA TYR A 19 2.61 -9.35 -16.54
C TYR A 19 1.37 -8.48 -16.39
N GLN A 20 0.51 -8.38 -17.41
CA GLN A 20 -0.69 -7.57 -17.38
C GLN A 20 -1.66 -8.00 -16.27
N ASN A 21 -1.87 -9.30 -16.09
CA ASN A 21 -2.69 -9.82 -15.01
C ASN A 21 -2.07 -9.51 -13.63
N ALA A 22 -0.76 -9.73 -13.47
CA ALA A 22 -0.05 -9.38 -12.23
C ALA A 22 -0.17 -7.88 -11.91
N TYR A 23 0.03 -7.03 -12.91
CA TYR A 23 -0.07 -5.58 -12.76
C TYR A 23 -1.48 -5.12 -12.42
N THR A 24 -2.50 -5.72 -13.04
CA THR A 24 -3.91 -5.43 -12.73
C THR A 24 -4.23 -5.74 -11.26
N ILE A 25 -3.79 -6.91 -10.75
CA ILE A 25 -3.99 -7.29 -9.35
C ILE A 25 -3.21 -6.36 -8.42
N TYR A 26 -1.96 -6.04 -8.76
CA TYR A 26 -1.14 -5.07 -8.01
C TYR A 26 -1.80 -3.70 -7.91
N MET A 27 -2.48 -3.24 -8.97
CA MET A 27 -3.16 -1.94 -8.99
C MET A 27 -4.42 -1.88 -8.12
N LEU A 28 -4.99 -3.01 -7.66
CA LEU A 28 -6.18 -2.99 -6.81
C LEU A 28 -5.97 -2.26 -5.48
N PRO A 29 -5.03 -2.65 -4.59
CA PRO A 29 -4.81 -1.92 -3.35
C PRO A 29 -4.26 -0.51 -3.61
N TYR A 30 -3.43 -0.33 -4.64
CA TYR A 30 -2.91 0.98 -5.02
C TYR A 30 -4.02 1.96 -5.37
N SER A 31 -4.95 1.59 -6.25
CA SER A 31 -6.04 2.46 -6.69
C SER A 31 -7.11 2.68 -5.60
N LEU A 32 -7.46 1.64 -4.86
CA LEU A 32 -8.51 1.74 -3.85
C LEU A 32 -8.05 2.50 -2.59
N ILE A 33 -6.81 2.33 -2.18
CA ILE A 33 -6.33 2.87 -0.90
C ILE A 33 -5.38 4.05 -1.11
N ALA A 34 -4.29 3.89 -1.89
CA ALA A 34 -3.32 4.96 -2.05
C ALA A 34 -3.91 6.18 -2.74
N VAL A 35 -4.66 5.98 -3.83
CA VAL A 35 -5.32 7.08 -4.53
C VAL A 35 -6.38 7.74 -3.65
N SER A 36 -7.14 6.97 -2.87
CA SER A 36 -8.15 7.52 -1.95
C SER A 36 -7.53 8.38 -0.86
N ILE A 37 -6.44 7.90 -0.23
CA ILE A 37 -5.72 8.67 0.79
C ILE A 37 -5.08 9.91 0.17
N ALA A 38 -4.41 9.80 -0.97
CA ALA A 38 -3.79 10.92 -1.66
C ALA A 38 -4.82 12.00 -2.05
N THR A 39 -6.01 11.60 -2.49
CA THR A 39 -7.09 12.51 -2.86
C THR A 39 -7.69 13.19 -1.63
N ALA A 40 -7.85 12.46 -0.52
CA ALA A 40 -8.41 13.01 0.72
C ALA A 40 -7.46 13.96 1.44
N ILE A 41 -6.14 13.72 1.38
CA ILE A 41 -5.14 14.53 2.08
C ILE A 41 -4.75 15.79 1.29
N PHE A 42 -4.82 15.75 -0.03
CA PHE A 42 -4.39 16.84 -0.91
C PHE A 42 -5.03 18.19 -0.57
N PRO A 43 -6.37 18.33 -0.41
CA PRO A 43 -7.00 19.60 -0.06
C PRO A 43 -6.54 20.14 1.32
N LYS A 44 -6.29 19.24 2.29
CA LYS A 44 -5.82 19.63 3.62
C LYS A 44 -4.42 20.22 3.55
N ILE A 45 -3.49 19.52 2.89
CA ILE A 45 -2.12 19.98 2.69
C ILE A 45 -2.11 21.30 1.90
N SER A 46 -2.88 21.40 0.81
CA SER A 46 -2.95 22.61 -0.01
C SER A 46 -3.47 23.80 0.78
N LYS A 47 -4.49 23.61 1.62
CA LYS A 47 -5.01 24.66 2.49
C LYS A 47 -3.98 25.09 3.54
N ALA A 48 -3.35 24.16 4.24
CA ALA A 48 -2.33 24.46 5.24
C ALA A 48 -1.14 25.23 4.64
N ILE A 49 -0.71 24.89 3.41
CA ILE A 49 0.33 25.62 2.67
C ILE A 49 -0.15 27.02 2.29
N ALA A 50 -1.37 27.18 1.78
CA ALA A 50 -1.95 28.47 1.43
C ALA A 50 -2.07 29.40 2.66
N ASP A 51 -2.43 28.85 3.82
CA ASP A 51 -2.52 29.53 5.10
C ASP A 51 -1.13 29.76 5.77
N ARG A 52 -0.02 29.38 5.08
CA ARG A 52 1.37 29.44 5.57
C ARG A 52 1.60 28.64 6.85
N ASN A 53 0.77 27.65 7.14
CA ASN A 53 0.90 26.76 8.29
C ASN A 53 1.66 25.49 7.88
N ILE A 54 2.97 25.63 7.67
CA ILE A 54 3.84 24.54 7.20
C ILE A 54 3.90 23.39 8.21
N ASP A 55 3.79 23.67 9.51
CA ASP A 55 3.80 22.64 10.56
C ASP A 55 2.56 21.73 10.50
N GLU A 56 1.39 22.27 10.17
CA GLU A 56 0.18 21.48 9.97
C GLU A 56 0.29 20.61 8.71
N ALA A 57 0.75 21.21 7.60
CA ALA A 57 1.00 20.46 6.36
C ALA A 57 1.98 19.30 6.59
N ARG A 58 3.05 19.50 7.38
CA ARG A 58 4.04 18.49 7.76
C ARG A 58 3.40 17.35 8.56
N LYS A 59 2.60 17.66 9.59
CA LYS A 59 1.91 16.67 10.42
C LYS A 59 0.92 15.83 9.62
N ASP A 60 0.16 16.47 8.75
CA ASP A 60 -0.80 15.81 7.89
C ASP A 60 -0.11 14.85 6.89
N LEU A 61 0.97 15.32 6.26
CA LEU A 61 1.78 14.50 5.37
C LEU A 61 2.40 13.32 6.09
N SER A 62 3.06 13.55 7.23
CA SER A 62 3.69 12.50 8.04
C SER A 62 2.67 11.43 8.46
N SER A 63 1.49 11.84 8.92
CA SER A 63 0.41 10.92 9.30
C SER A 63 -0.10 10.12 8.10
N ALA A 64 -0.31 10.76 6.95
CA ALA A 64 -0.77 10.09 5.74
C ALA A 64 0.24 9.04 5.25
N LEU A 65 1.54 9.40 5.20
CA LEU A 65 2.60 8.50 4.76
C LEU A 65 2.74 7.27 5.68
N ARG A 66 2.70 7.47 7.01
CA ARG A 66 2.83 6.39 7.99
C ARG A 66 1.65 5.42 7.92
N ASN A 67 0.42 5.94 7.88
CA ASN A 67 -0.78 5.12 7.80
C ASN A 67 -0.86 4.36 6.47
N LEU A 68 -0.55 5.03 5.34
CA LEU A 68 -0.52 4.41 4.03
C LEU A 68 0.52 3.30 3.94
N ASN A 69 1.74 3.57 4.40
CA ASN A 69 2.82 2.58 4.37
C ASN A 69 2.48 1.33 5.17
N LEU A 70 1.87 1.49 6.35
CA LEU A 70 1.44 0.36 7.18
C LEU A 70 0.45 -0.54 6.43
N ILE A 71 -0.55 0.04 5.78
CA ILE A 71 -1.54 -0.72 5.01
C ILE A 71 -0.89 -1.37 3.78
N MET A 72 -0.05 -0.65 3.05
CA MET A 72 0.60 -1.16 1.83
C MET A 72 1.63 -2.25 2.12
N CYS A 73 2.31 -2.20 3.26
CA CYS A 73 3.20 -3.26 3.72
C CYS A 73 2.45 -4.57 4.00
N PHE A 74 1.22 -4.50 4.52
CA PHE A 74 0.37 -5.68 4.66
C PHE A 74 0.02 -6.31 3.30
N PHE A 75 -0.38 -5.49 2.31
CA PHE A 75 -0.66 -6.00 0.95
C PHE A 75 0.61 -6.51 0.26
N ALA A 76 1.77 -5.91 0.51
CA ALA A 76 3.05 -6.43 0.02
C ALA A 76 3.32 -7.85 0.56
N ALA A 77 3.10 -8.08 1.88
CA ALA A 77 3.21 -9.41 2.46
C ALA A 77 2.22 -10.40 1.82
N ALA A 78 0.97 -9.97 1.58
CA ALA A 78 -0.03 -10.79 0.92
C ALA A 78 0.40 -11.19 -0.50
N PHE A 79 0.91 -10.28 -1.31
CA PHE A 79 1.36 -10.56 -2.67
C PHE A 79 2.62 -11.44 -2.73
N ILE A 80 3.44 -11.42 -1.69
CA ILE A 80 4.64 -12.29 -1.59
C ILE A 80 4.27 -13.71 -1.15
N VAL A 81 3.38 -13.84 -0.17
CA VAL A 81 3.08 -15.14 0.45
C VAL A 81 2.03 -15.94 -0.31
N LEU A 82 0.99 -15.27 -0.77
CA LEU A 82 -0.20 -15.92 -1.34
C LEU A 82 -0.57 -15.42 -2.75
N PRO A 83 0.42 -15.21 -3.66
CA PRO A 83 0.08 -14.77 -5.02
C PRO A 83 -0.81 -15.78 -5.74
N LEU A 84 -0.51 -17.08 -5.66
CA LEU A 84 -1.26 -18.13 -6.33
C LEU A 84 -2.74 -18.20 -5.91
N PRO A 85 -3.10 -18.27 -4.61
CA PRO A 85 -4.50 -18.24 -4.19
C PRO A 85 -5.23 -16.96 -4.59
N ILE A 86 -4.56 -15.80 -4.50
CA ILE A 86 -5.16 -14.51 -4.92
C ILE A 86 -5.49 -14.55 -6.42
N ILE A 87 -4.55 -15.01 -7.25
CA ILE A 87 -4.71 -15.04 -8.70
C ILE A 87 -5.86 -15.98 -9.08
N LEU A 88 -5.90 -17.21 -8.55
CA LEU A 88 -6.96 -18.17 -8.85
C LEU A 88 -8.33 -17.75 -8.28
N ALA A 89 -8.37 -17.01 -7.17
CA ALA A 89 -9.61 -16.46 -6.63
C ALA A 89 -10.18 -15.35 -7.51
N LEU A 90 -9.32 -14.49 -8.09
CA LEU A 90 -9.70 -13.36 -8.93
C LEU A 90 -9.90 -13.76 -10.41
N LEU A 91 -9.19 -14.77 -10.88
CA LEU A 91 -9.20 -15.24 -12.26
C LEU A 91 -9.57 -16.75 -12.31
N PRO A 92 -10.85 -17.10 -12.08
CA PRO A 92 -11.28 -18.49 -11.98
C PRO A 92 -11.16 -19.30 -13.27
N SER A 93 -10.95 -18.63 -14.41
CA SER A 93 -10.90 -19.24 -15.74
C SER A 93 -9.51 -19.75 -16.14
N ILE A 94 -8.46 -19.44 -15.35
CA ILE A 94 -7.10 -19.83 -15.66
C ILE A 94 -6.70 -21.13 -14.93
N SER A 95 -5.75 -21.87 -15.52
CA SER A 95 -5.16 -23.07 -14.90
C SER A 95 -4.17 -22.69 -13.77
N VAL A 96 -3.89 -23.65 -12.88
CA VAL A 96 -2.87 -23.51 -11.84
C VAL A 96 -1.49 -23.18 -12.44
N ARG A 97 -1.16 -23.81 -13.57
CA ARG A 97 0.10 -23.56 -14.30
C ARG A 97 0.22 -22.11 -14.76
N GLU A 98 -0.82 -21.57 -15.38
CA GLU A 98 -0.85 -20.17 -15.79
C GLU A 98 -0.79 -19.22 -14.58
N ALA A 99 -1.49 -19.54 -13.50
CA ALA A 99 -1.44 -18.75 -12.26
C ALA A 99 -0.04 -18.75 -11.64
N LEU A 100 0.72 -19.84 -11.73
CA LEU A 100 2.12 -19.87 -11.28
C LEU A 100 3.01 -18.92 -12.09
N LEU A 101 2.77 -18.77 -13.39
CA LEU A 101 3.50 -17.81 -14.24
C LEU A 101 3.21 -16.34 -13.89
N ILE A 102 2.02 -16.07 -13.33
CA ILE A 102 1.63 -14.73 -12.87
C ILE A 102 2.16 -14.45 -11.45
N SER A 103 2.38 -15.50 -10.64
CA SER A 103 2.70 -15.39 -9.21
C SER A 103 4.03 -14.69 -8.96
N ALA A 104 5.08 -15.02 -9.69
CA ALA A 104 6.40 -14.42 -9.50
C ALA A 104 6.44 -12.92 -9.88
N PRO A 105 5.88 -12.48 -11.03
CA PRO A 105 5.73 -11.06 -11.32
C PRO A 105 4.90 -10.29 -10.29
N LEU A 106 3.81 -10.87 -9.77
CA LEU A 106 2.98 -10.24 -8.75
C LEU A 106 3.74 -10.04 -7.43
N ALA A 107 4.46 -11.06 -6.99
CA ALA A 107 5.30 -10.96 -5.79
C ALA A 107 6.40 -9.90 -5.96
N ALA A 108 7.04 -9.86 -7.14
CA ALA A 108 8.08 -8.87 -7.47
C ALA A 108 7.53 -7.43 -7.43
N LEU A 109 6.33 -7.19 -7.98
CA LEU A 109 5.64 -5.90 -7.91
C LEU A 109 5.26 -5.54 -6.46
N GLY A 110 4.85 -6.52 -5.67
CA GLY A 110 4.45 -6.34 -4.27
C GLY A 110 5.55 -5.72 -3.40
N ILE A 111 6.82 -6.02 -3.68
CA ILE A 111 7.98 -5.47 -2.93
C ILE A 111 8.00 -3.94 -2.98
N GLY A 112 7.71 -3.34 -4.14
CA GLY A 112 7.73 -1.89 -4.34
C GLY A 112 6.45 -1.17 -3.94
N LEU A 113 5.37 -1.89 -3.65
CA LEU A 113 4.04 -1.33 -3.40
C LEU A 113 4.01 -0.26 -2.30
N PRO A 114 4.68 -0.40 -1.13
CA PRO A 114 4.65 0.62 -0.09
C PRO A 114 5.27 1.94 -0.54
N LEU A 115 6.42 1.89 -1.22
CA LEU A 115 7.15 3.09 -1.62
C LEU A 115 6.55 3.77 -2.87
N SER A 116 6.05 2.99 -3.83
CA SER A 116 5.32 3.54 -4.98
C SER A 116 4.03 4.25 -4.55
N SER A 117 3.33 3.69 -3.56
CA SER A 117 2.14 4.32 -2.97
C SER A 117 2.48 5.60 -2.19
N SER A 118 3.58 5.58 -1.44
CA SER A 118 4.07 6.76 -0.72
C SER A 118 4.47 7.88 -1.69
N TYR A 119 5.10 7.52 -2.83
CA TYR A 119 5.41 8.50 -3.89
C TYR A 119 4.17 9.25 -4.37
N LEU A 120 3.03 8.59 -4.53
CA LEU A 120 1.79 9.26 -4.96
C LEU A 120 1.38 10.38 -4.01
N VAL A 121 1.46 10.17 -2.69
CA VAL A 121 1.15 11.18 -1.68
C VAL A 121 2.17 12.32 -1.71
N ILE A 122 3.46 11.99 -1.81
CA ILE A 122 4.54 12.97 -1.90
C ILE A 122 4.41 13.82 -3.19
N GLN A 123 4.07 13.20 -4.31
CA GLN A 123 3.82 13.89 -5.57
C GLN A 123 2.69 14.93 -5.44
N ARG A 124 1.58 14.54 -4.79
CA ARG A 124 0.47 15.48 -4.50
C ARG A 124 0.93 16.62 -3.61
N THR A 125 1.80 16.35 -2.64
CA THR A 125 2.36 17.39 -1.78
C THR A 125 3.22 18.40 -2.58
N PHE A 126 4.06 17.95 -3.51
CA PHE A 126 4.78 18.84 -4.40
C PHE A 126 3.82 19.71 -5.23
N TYR A 127 2.74 19.13 -5.74
CA TYR A 127 1.73 19.92 -6.48
C TYR A 127 1.01 20.95 -5.61
N ALA A 128 0.83 20.67 -4.31
CA ALA A 128 0.30 21.66 -3.37
C ALA A 128 1.24 22.86 -3.16
N PHE A 129 2.55 22.66 -3.36
CA PHE A 129 3.56 23.73 -3.41
C PHE A 129 3.74 24.33 -4.82
N GLU A 130 2.84 24.02 -5.77
CA GLU A 130 2.97 24.44 -7.19
C GLU A 130 4.27 23.97 -7.85
N ASP A 131 4.85 22.88 -7.34
CA ASP A 131 6.13 22.32 -7.79
C ASP A 131 5.92 21.09 -8.66
N GLY A 132 5.94 21.24 -9.96
CA GLY A 132 5.92 20.16 -10.93
C GLY A 132 7.32 19.63 -11.30
N LYS A 133 8.38 20.40 -10.97
CA LYS A 133 9.75 20.07 -11.39
C LYS A 133 10.32 18.86 -10.65
N HIS A 134 10.19 18.79 -9.34
CA HIS A 134 10.74 17.71 -8.54
C HIS A 134 10.08 16.36 -8.83
N PRO A 135 8.74 16.24 -8.91
CA PRO A 135 8.10 15.00 -9.36
C PRO A 135 8.55 14.55 -10.75
N PHE A 136 8.72 15.49 -11.68
CA PHE A 136 9.21 15.18 -13.04
C PHE A 136 10.63 14.60 -13.02
N ILE A 137 11.55 15.23 -12.28
CA ILE A 137 12.93 14.76 -12.14
C ILE A 137 12.94 13.35 -11.52
N PHE A 138 12.15 13.14 -10.46
CA PHE A 138 12.07 11.84 -9.81
C PHE A 138 11.55 10.77 -10.77
N MET A 139 10.48 11.05 -11.54
CA MET A 139 9.96 10.13 -12.54
C MET A 139 10.96 9.83 -13.65
N ALA A 140 11.73 10.81 -14.09
CA ALA A 140 12.80 10.59 -15.08
C ALA A 140 13.88 9.63 -14.54
N ILE A 141 14.25 9.78 -13.27
CA ILE A 141 15.21 8.90 -12.60
C ILE A 141 14.63 7.48 -12.45
N THR A 142 13.37 7.35 -12.01
CA THR A 142 12.72 6.03 -11.88
C THR A 142 12.63 5.32 -13.23
N MET A 143 12.29 6.03 -14.31
CA MET A 143 12.25 5.48 -15.66
C MET A 143 13.64 5.04 -16.14
N ALA A 144 14.69 5.82 -15.86
CA ALA A 144 16.05 5.47 -16.20
C ALA A 144 16.54 4.22 -15.46
N ILE A 145 16.25 4.12 -14.15
CA ILE A 145 16.57 2.93 -13.34
C ILE A 145 15.81 1.71 -13.86
N GLN A 146 14.49 1.85 -14.06
CA GLN A 146 13.66 0.75 -14.57
C GLN A 146 14.17 0.26 -15.92
N GLY A 147 14.40 1.15 -16.87
CA GLY A 147 14.94 0.82 -18.18
C GLY A 147 16.33 0.18 -18.10
N GLY A 148 17.20 0.71 -17.24
CA GLY A 148 18.53 0.16 -17.00
C GLY A 148 18.49 -1.27 -16.44
N VAL A 149 17.64 -1.54 -15.44
CA VAL A 149 17.47 -2.88 -14.87
C VAL A 149 16.93 -3.86 -15.91
N ILE A 150 15.94 -3.44 -16.72
CA ILE A 150 15.36 -4.29 -17.76
C ILE A 150 16.42 -4.60 -18.82
N ILE A 151 17.17 -3.61 -19.31
CA ILE A 151 18.23 -3.82 -20.30
C ILE A 151 19.34 -4.73 -19.72
N ALA A 152 19.81 -4.45 -18.51
CA ALA A 152 20.82 -5.29 -17.87
C ALA A 152 20.37 -6.75 -17.70
N SER A 153 19.11 -6.99 -17.42
CA SER A 153 18.55 -8.33 -17.26
C SER A 153 18.63 -9.16 -18.54
N THR A 154 18.55 -8.54 -19.72
CA THR A 154 18.63 -9.26 -21.00
C THR A 154 20.01 -9.87 -21.26
N PHE A 155 21.06 -9.33 -20.62
CA PHE A 155 22.43 -9.83 -20.73
C PHE A 155 22.80 -10.85 -19.65
N ILE A 156 22.11 -10.80 -18.49
CA ILE A 156 22.51 -11.56 -17.30
C ILE A 156 21.58 -12.76 -17.05
N LEU A 157 20.30 -12.63 -17.37
CA LEU A 157 19.27 -13.59 -16.98
C LEU A 157 18.64 -14.30 -18.17
N PRO A 158 18.21 -15.57 -17.98
CA PRO A 158 17.53 -16.31 -19.03
C PRO A 158 16.16 -15.70 -19.34
N PRO A 159 15.66 -15.85 -20.58
CA PRO A 159 14.38 -15.30 -21.02
C PRO A 159 13.17 -15.68 -20.17
N THR A 160 13.22 -16.82 -19.48
CA THR A 160 12.16 -17.31 -18.57
C THR A 160 11.90 -16.38 -17.38
N GLN A 161 12.90 -15.58 -16.99
CA GLN A 161 12.82 -14.69 -15.82
C GLN A 161 12.52 -13.22 -16.19
N TRP A 162 12.57 -12.84 -17.45
CA TRP A 162 12.43 -11.43 -17.86
C TRP A 162 11.13 -10.78 -17.36
N ILE A 163 10.03 -11.48 -17.40
CA ILE A 163 8.74 -10.94 -16.96
C ILE A 163 8.74 -10.67 -15.45
N THR A 164 9.32 -11.55 -14.65
CA THR A 164 9.48 -11.33 -13.20
C THR A 164 10.40 -10.14 -12.92
N VAL A 165 11.47 -10.00 -13.72
CA VAL A 165 12.40 -8.88 -13.58
C VAL A 165 11.76 -7.54 -13.94
N ILE A 166 10.80 -7.48 -14.86
CA ILE A 166 10.03 -6.25 -15.11
C ILE A 166 9.30 -5.79 -13.84
N GLY A 167 8.65 -6.72 -13.11
CA GLY A 167 8.03 -6.41 -11.82
C GLY A 167 9.04 -5.95 -10.77
N LEU A 168 10.20 -6.61 -10.71
CA LEU A 168 11.29 -6.25 -9.80
C LEU A 168 11.90 -4.88 -10.18
N ALA A 169 12.06 -4.59 -11.47
CA ALA A 169 12.58 -3.32 -11.96
C ALA A 169 11.70 -2.14 -11.53
N ILE A 170 10.37 -2.31 -11.57
CA ILE A 170 9.43 -1.31 -11.05
C ILE A 170 9.66 -1.12 -9.54
N SER A 171 9.76 -2.18 -8.78
CA SER A 171 9.99 -2.11 -7.33
C SER A 171 11.31 -1.42 -7.00
N VAL A 172 12.40 -1.81 -7.64
CA VAL A 172 13.74 -1.22 -7.45
C VAL A 172 13.77 0.25 -7.86
N SER A 173 13.04 0.62 -8.93
CA SER A 173 13.00 2.00 -9.43
C SER A 173 12.34 2.98 -8.46
N PHE A 174 11.48 2.52 -7.54
CA PHE A 174 10.95 3.34 -6.46
C PHE A 174 11.79 3.25 -5.18
N ILE A 175 12.37 2.07 -4.88
CA ILE A 175 13.14 1.86 -3.64
C ILE A 175 14.48 2.62 -3.69
N LEU A 176 15.24 2.47 -4.78
CA LEU A 176 16.59 2.99 -4.88
C LEU A 176 16.65 4.53 -4.80
N PRO A 177 15.83 5.31 -5.54
CA PRO A 177 15.87 6.77 -5.49
C PRO A 177 15.01 7.37 -4.36
N TYR A 178 14.37 6.56 -3.51
CA TYR A 178 13.51 7.06 -2.44
C TYR A 178 14.20 8.03 -1.47
N PRO A 179 15.48 7.83 -1.06
CA PRO A 179 16.20 8.81 -0.25
C PRO A 179 16.37 10.16 -0.94
N LEU A 180 16.54 10.17 -2.28
CA LEU A 180 16.58 11.41 -3.05
C LEU A 180 15.23 12.13 -3.02
N LEU A 181 14.12 11.40 -3.17
CA LEU A 181 12.77 11.96 -3.08
C LEU A 181 12.53 12.64 -1.73
N THR A 182 12.91 11.97 -0.62
CA THR A 182 12.78 12.55 0.72
C THR A 182 13.67 13.77 0.90
N HIS A 183 14.89 13.76 0.36
CA HIS A 183 15.77 14.93 0.36
C HIS A 183 15.16 16.12 -0.39
N MET A 184 14.59 15.88 -1.59
CA MET A 184 13.90 16.91 -2.37
C MET A 184 12.69 17.46 -1.61
N LEU A 185 11.96 16.62 -0.90
CA LEU A 185 10.80 17.02 -0.10
C LEU A 185 11.18 17.89 1.09
N ARG A 186 12.29 17.59 1.79
CA ARG A 186 12.81 18.38 2.91
C ARG A 186 13.04 19.84 2.54
N SER A 187 13.47 20.13 1.32
CA SER A 187 13.68 21.51 0.86
C SER A 187 12.42 22.37 0.85
N ARG A 188 11.23 21.74 0.89
CA ARG A 188 9.91 22.43 0.95
C ARG A 188 9.36 22.57 2.35
N PHE A 189 9.94 21.90 3.34
CA PHE A 189 9.51 21.87 4.74
C PHE A 189 10.60 22.35 5.71
N ASP A 190 11.37 23.37 5.33
CA ASP A 190 12.42 23.98 6.16
C ASP A 190 13.44 22.97 6.72
N GLY A 191 13.68 21.88 5.96
CA GLY A 191 14.68 20.88 6.28
C GLY A 191 14.20 19.70 7.13
N ASP A 192 12.97 19.70 7.65
CA ASP A 192 12.40 18.61 8.44
C ASP A 192 11.01 18.22 7.95
N VAL A 193 10.80 16.92 7.70
CA VAL A 193 9.52 16.34 7.25
C VAL A 193 8.97 15.37 8.31
N ASP A 194 9.39 15.47 9.56
CA ASP A 194 9.11 14.49 10.63
C ASP A 194 9.80 13.13 10.33
N ASP A 195 11.01 13.19 9.79
CA ASP A 195 11.76 12.04 9.28
C ASP A 195 11.88 10.91 10.28
N LYS A 196 12.18 11.23 11.55
CA LYS A 196 12.38 10.21 12.60
C LYS A 196 11.13 9.35 12.78
N ARG A 197 9.94 9.96 12.77
CA ARG A 197 8.68 9.24 12.93
C ARG A 197 8.36 8.43 11.68
N ILE A 198 8.54 9.01 10.49
CA ILE A 198 8.30 8.32 9.22
C ILE A 198 9.23 7.11 9.09
N ILE A 199 10.54 7.28 9.29
CA ILE A 199 11.53 6.20 9.18
C ILE A 199 11.25 5.10 10.23
N THR A 200 10.93 5.50 11.48
CA THR A 200 10.61 4.52 12.52
C THR A 200 9.36 3.71 12.18
N ALA A 201 8.29 4.36 11.68
CA ALA A 201 7.07 3.67 11.25
C ALA A 201 7.35 2.72 10.07
N TYR A 202 8.13 3.17 9.09
CA TYR A 202 8.51 2.33 7.93
C TYR A 202 9.37 1.14 8.36
N ALA A 203 10.32 1.33 9.26
CA ALA A 203 11.14 0.24 9.80
C ALA A 203 10.28 -0.79 10.57
N LYS A 204 9.37 -0.33 11.44
CA LYS A 204 8.43 -1.21 12.16
C LYS A 204 7.54 -1.99 11.21
N ALA A 205 6.96 -1.32 10.21
CA ALA A 205 6.13 -1.96 9.19
C ALA A 205 6.92 -2.97 8.37
N LEU A 206 8.17 -2.66 7.99
CA LEU A 206 9.05 -3.58 7.26
C LEU A 206 9.37 -4.83 8.09
N VAL A 207 9.73 -4.68 9.36
CA VAL A 207 9.98 -5.82 10.26
C VAL A 207 8.74 -6.69 10.40
N ALA A 208 7.56 -6.08 10.59
CA ALA A 208 6.29 -6.79 10.64
C ALA A 208 5.97 -7.53 9.33
N THR A 209 6.26 -6.90 8.18
CA THR A 209 6.12 -7.51 6.84
C THR A 209 7.02 -8.73 6.69
N ILE A 210 8.30 -8.61 7.06
CA ILE A 210 9.26 -9.73 6.99
C ILE A 210 8.80 -10.88 7.87
N ALA A 211 8.40 -10.60 9.12
CA ALA A 211 7.89 -11.63 10.04
C ALA A 211 6.64 -12.32 9.47
N ALA A 212 5.69 -11.53 8.93
CA ALA A 212 4.49 -12.06 8.31
C ALA A 212 4.79 -12.90 7.05
N CYS A 213 5.76 -12.48 6.23
CA CYS A 213 6.22 -13.25 5.07
C CYS A 213 6.84 -14.58 5.48
N VAL A 214 7.77 -14.57 6.45
CA VAL A 214 8.45 -15.79 6.91
C VAL A 214 7.42 -16.80 7.46
N ILE A 215 6.58 -16.37 8.39
CA ILE A 215 5.57 -17.26 9.01
C ILE A 215 4.53 -17.69 7.97
N GLY A 216 4.07 -16.77 7.13
CA GLY A 216 3.11 -17.07 6.07
C GLY A 216 3.64 -18.10 5.07
N LEU A 217 4.90 -17.98 4.64
CA LEU A 217 5.54 -18.95 3.73
C LEU A 217 5.72 -20.32 4.40
N LEU A 218 6.05 -20.37 5.69
CA LEU A 218 6.13 -21.63 6.45
C LEU A 218 4.76 -22.29 6.59
N CYS A 219 3.71 -21.52 6.86
CA CYS A 219 2.34 -22.04 7.01
C CYS A 219 1.67 -22.39 5.67
N ARG A 220 2.13 -21.81 4.56
CA ARG A 220 1.52 -21.94 3.23
C ARG A 220 1.26 -23.38 2.81
N ASN A 221 2.29 -24.23 2.89
CA ASN A 221 2.17 -25.63 2.50
C ASN A 221 1.24 -26.41 3.43
N GLY A 222 1.19 -26.07 4.72
CA GLY A 222 0.25 -26.63 5.68
C GLY A 222 -1.20 -26.28 5.35
N VAL A 223 -1.46 -25.02 4.99
CA VAL A 223 -2.80 -24.56 4.59
C VAL A 223 -3.24 -25.24 3.29
N TYR A 224 -2.34 -25.38 2.29
CA TYR A 224 -2.68 -26.07 1.04
C TYR A 224 -3.06 -27.53 1.27
N ARG A 225 -2.32 -28.25 2.13
CA ARG A 225 -2.66 -29.62 2.52
C ARG A 225 -3.99 -29.70 3.27
N LEU A 226 -4.26 -28.76 4.18
CA LEU A 226 -5.49 -28.70 4.96
C LEU A 226 -6.73 -28.54 4.06
N VAL A 227 -6.61 -27.75 3.00
CA VAL A 227 -7.68 -27.44 2.04
C VAL A 227 -7.77 -28.55 0.95
N GLY A 228 -6.83 -29.50 0.94
CA GLY A 228 -6.77 -30.56 -0.06
C GLY A 228 -6.31 -30.07 -1.44
N ALA A 229 -5.56 -28.97 -1.49
CA ALA A 229 -4.98 -28.44 -2.72
C ALA A 229 -3.62 -29.11 -2.99
N HIS A 230 -3.44 -29.61 -4.21
CA HIS A 230 -2.14 -30.11 -4.69
C HIS A 230 -1.49 -29.06 -5.56
N ILE A 231 -0.27 -28.66 -5.21
CA ILE A 231 0.49 -27.70 -6.02
C ILE A 231 1.76 -28.40 -6.47
N GLY A 232 1.72 -28.87 -7.71
CA GLY A 232 2.88 -29.40 -8.44
C GLY A 232 3.05 -28.64 -9.76
N PRO A 233 4.25 -28.63 -10.34
CA PRO A 233 4.50 -27.98 -11.62
C PRO A 233 3.70 -28.59 -12.78
N ASP A 234 3.41 -29.90 -12.73
CA ASP A 234 2.74 -30.60 -13.79
C ASP A 234 1.33 -31.12 -13.41
N ASP A 235 1.06 -31.37 -12.11
CA ASP A 235 -0.18 -32.00 -11.61
C ASP A 235 -0.94 -31.08 -10.61
N GLY A 236 -0.68 -29.78 -10.65
CA GLY A 236 -1.31 -28.85 -9.72
C GLY A 236 -2.82 -28.76 -9.91
N THR A 237 -3.59 -29.20 -8.89
CA THR A 237 -5.04 -29.08 -8.86
C THR A 237 -5.45 -28.22 -7.68
N MET A 238 -6.02 -27.07 -7.97
CA MET A 238 -6.63 -26.19 -6.99
C MET A 238 -7.93 -25.64 -7.58
N ASN A 239 -9.06 -26.05 -7.02
CA ASN A 239 -10.36 -25.54 -7.41
C ASN A 239 -10.54 -24.12 -6.90
N TRP A 240 -11.43 -23.34 -7.53
CA TRP A 240 -11.73 -21.97 -7.11
C TRP A 240 -12.08 -21.85 -5.61
N GLY A 241 -12.91 -22.74 -5.07
CA GLY A 241 -13.27 -22.76 -3.66
C GLY A 241 -12.07 -22.99 -2.73
N GLN A 242 -11.15 -23.89 -3.14
CA GLN A 242 -9.89 -24.15 -2.42
C GLN A 242 -8.96 -22.92 -2.48
N ALA A 243 -8.90 -22.22 -3.63
CA ALA A 243 -8.12 -21.01 -3.78
C ALA A 243 -8.64 -19.89 -2.86
N VAL A 244 -9.96 -19.65 -2.84
CA VAL A 244 -10.59 -18.66 -1.98
C VAL A 244 -10.37 -18.98 -0.51
N LEU A 245 -10.58 -20.25 -0.10
CA LEU A 245 -10.38 -20.66 1.29
C LEU A 245 -8.92 -20.52 1.71
N SER A 246 -7.97 -20.94 0.84
CA SER A 246 -6.54 -20.77 1.08
C SER A 246 -6.14 -19.29 1.19
N ALA A 247 -6.70 -18.43 0.33
CA ALA A 247 -6.47 -16.99 0.38
C ALA A 247 -6.96 -16.41 1.71
N ILE A 248 -8.17 -16.77 2.16
CA ILE A 248 -8.74 -16.30 3.43
C ILE A 248 -7.88 -16.77 4.62
N LEU A 249 -7.59 -18.08 4.71
CA LEU A 249 -6.82 -18.63 5.82
C LEU A 249 -5.43 -18.03 5.92
N LEU A 250 -4.70 -17.95 4.80
CA LEU A 250 -3.36 -17.35 4.78
C LEU A 250 -3.41 -15.84 5.07
N THR A 251 -4.43 -15.12 4.59
CA THR A 251 -4.61 -13.70 4.91
C THR A 251 -4.82 -13.51 6.41
N ILE A 252 -5.61 -14.37 7.06
CA ILE A 252 -5.81 -14.34 8.53
C ILE A 252 -4.49 -14.58 9.26
N VAL A 253 -3.70 -15.58 8.83
CA VAL A 253 -2.38 -15.88 9.43
C VAL A 253 -1.46 -14.67 9.31
N ILE A 254 -1.34 -14.11 8.10
CA ILE A 254 -0.52 -12.92 7.85
C ILE A 254 -1.01 -11.74 8.69
N ALA A 255 -2.32 -11.50 8.74
CA ALA A 255 -2.91 -10.39 9.51
C ALA A 255 -2.61 -10.52 11.00
N ILE A 256 -2.79 -11.70 11.58
CA ILE A 256 -2.49 -11.95 13.00
C ILE A 256 -1.01 -11.69 13.29
N VAL A 257 -0.11 -12.26 12.49
CA VAL A 257 1.35 -12.09 12.70
C VAL A 257 1.76 -10.63 12.51
N TYR A 258 1.27 -9.99 11.45
CA TYR A 258 1.55 -8.59 11.14
C TYR A 258 1.09 -7.65 12.26
N LEU A 259 -0.16 -7.79 12.70
CA LEU A 259 -0.72 -6.96 13.77
C LEU A 259 -0.07 -7.26 15.13
N ALA A 260 0.23 -8.53 15.44
CA ALA A 260 0.95 -8.91 16.66
C ALA A 260 2.36 -8.31 16.69
N CYS A 261 3.07 -8.32 15.55
CA CYS A 261 4.40 -7.73 15.43
C CYS A 261 4.34 -6.19 15.59
N LEU A 262 3.38 -5.52 14.97
CA LEU A 262 3.18 -4.07 15.12
C LEU A 262 2.81 -3.70 16.56
N TRP A 263 2.00 -4.50 17.22
CA TRP A 263 1.65 -4.31 18.63
C TRP A 263 2.88 -4.48 19.53
N ALA A 264 3.68 -5.51 19.32
CA ALA A 264 4.92 -5.76 20.06
C ALA A 264 5.95 -4.62 19.88
N LEU A 265 6.02 -4.04 18.67
CA LEU A 265 6.86 -2.90 18.32
C LEU A 265 6.27 -1.55 18.78
N ARG A 266 5.11 -1.56 19.44
CA ARG A 266 4.38 -0.36 19.90
C ARG A 266 4.24 0.67 18.76
N ALA A 267 3.69 0.23 17.62
CA ALA A 267 3.42 1.12 16.51
C ALA A 267 2.23 2.04 16.84
N GLU A 268 2.45 3.34 16.92
CA GLU A 268 1.42 4.34 17.22
C GLU A 268 0.31 4.36 16.16
N GLU A 269 0.67 4.05 14.93
CA GLU A 269 -0.22 4.02 13.76
C GLU A 269 -1.29 2.92 13.86
N LEU A 270 -1.01 1.86 14.63
CA LEU A 270 -1.96 0.75 14.79
C LEU A 270 -3.29 1.23 15.39
N THR A 271 -3.24 2.10 16.41
CA THR A 271 -4.43 2.67 17.04
C THR A 271 -5.21 3.55 16.09
N SER A 272 -4.52 4.28 15.22
CA SER A 272 -5.08 5.17 14.20
C SER A 272 -5.81 4.37 13.11
N VAL A 273 -5.18 3.31 12.59
CA VAL A 273 -5.75 2.44 11.55
C VAL A 273 -6.92 1.63 12.09
N VAL A 274 -6.79 1.05 13.28
CA VAL A 274 -7.89 0.32 13.94
C VAL A 274 -9.07 1.26 14.21
N GLY A 275 -8.83 2.49 14.63
CA GLY A 275 -9.87 3.51 14.81
C GLY A 275 -10.61 3.85 13.52
N MET A 276 -9.88 3.99 12.40
CA MET A 276 -10.48 4.24 11.07
C MET A 276 -11.32 3.06 10.57
N LEU A 277 -10.87 1.84 10.80
CA LEU A 277 -11.61 0.64 10.43
C LEU A 277 -12.83 0.43 11.33
N ALA A 278 -12.70 0.63 12.64
CA ALA A 278 -13.79 0.53 13.61
C ALA A 278 -14.90 1.56 13.35
N ALA A 279 -14.55 2.76 12.91
CA ALA A 279 -15.52 3.80 12.54
C ALA A 279 -16.38 3.44 11.32
N ARG A 280 -15.93 2.51 10.47
CA ARG A 280 -16.67 2.03 9.30
C ARG A 280 -17.55 0.80 9.56
N ILE A 281 -17.38 0.13 10.70
CA ILE A 281 -18.20 -1.03 11.08
C ILE A 281 -19.37 -0.52 11.93
N PRO A 282 -20.64 -0.61 11.46
CA PRO A 282 -21.81 -0.21 12.25
C PRO A 282 -21.87 -1.10 13.50
N GLY A 283 -21.65 -0.51 14.68
CA GLY A 283 -21.75 -1.20 15.98
C GLY A 283 -20.49 -1.17 16.86
N LEU A 284 -19.29 -0.82 16.34
CA LEU A 284 -18.07 -0.68 17.15
C LEU A 284 -17.62 0.76 17.40
N GLY A 285 -18.33 1.75 16.85
CA GLY A 285 -18.02 3.17 17.05
C GLY A 285 -18.33 3.57 18.49
N ASN A 286 -17.27 3.87 19.26
CA ASN A 286 -17.38 4.43 20.61
C ASN A 286 -18.16 5.74 20.53
N LYS A 287 -19.36 5.79 21.16
CA LYS A 287 -20.13 7.04 21.32
C LYS A 287 -19.21 8.08 22.00
N PRO A 288 -19.14 9.33 21.52
CA PRO A 288 -18.45 10.36 22.25
C PRO A 288 -19.12 10.53 23.63
N LYS A 289 -18.34 10.46 24.69
CA LYS A 289 -18.79 10.79 26.04
C LYS A 289 -19.28 12.24 26.02
N SER A 290 -20.59 12.43 26.03
CA SER A 290 -21.24 13.67 26.41
C SER A 290 -21.07 13.82 27.92
N GLY A 291 -20.00 14.48 28.31
CA GLY A 291 -19.75 14.88 29.67
C GLY A 291 -19.58 16.40 29.72
N GLY A 292 -20.64 17.07 30.02
CA GLY A 292 -20.67 18.52 30.23
C GLY A 292 -21.98 18.95 30.80
N THR A 293 -22.12 18.79 32.12
CA THR A 293 -23.17 19.39 32.95
C THR A 293 -23.25 20.88 32.70
N ALA A 294 -24.30 21.32 32.04
CA ALA A 294 -24.74 22.71 32.09
C ALA A 294 -25.55 22.91 33.35
N SER A 295 -25.06 23.74 34.25
CA SER A 295 -25.77 24.26 35.40
C SER A 295 -26.85 25.25 34.95
N PRO A 296 -28.10 25.13 35.46
CA PRO A 296 -29.13 26.16 35.20
C PRO A 296 -29.15 27.15 36.37
N ASN A 297 -28.65 28.38 36.15
CA ASN A 297 -29.13 29.50 36.97
C ASN A 297 -28.67 30.81 36.37
N GLY A 298 -29.63 31.71 36.12
CA GLY A 298 -29.34 33.10 35.76
C GLY A 298 -30.52 33.80 35.10
N LYS A 299 -31.57 33.96 35.90
CA LYS A 299 -32.53 35.09 35.97
C LYS A 299 -32.85 35.89 34.70
N LEU A 300 -34.13 35.82 34.37
CA LEU A 300 -34.96 36.83 33.74
C LEU A 300 -34.71 38.25 34.31
N GLU A 301 -34.45 39.18 33.48
CA GLU A 301 -34.86 40.58 33.68
C GLU A 301 -35.52 41.07 32.38
N GLN A 302 -36.83 41.18 32.50
CA GLN A 302 -37.67 42.01 31.63
C GLN A 302 -37.37 43.47 31.92
N SER A 303 -37.18 44.27 30.88
CA SER A 303 -37.48 45.68 30.91
C SER A 303 -38.16 46.07 29.62
N THR A 304 -39.41 46.36 29.82
CA THR A 304 -40.38 47.02 28.95
C THR A 304 -40.00 48.47 28.63
N ALA A 305 -40.65 48.92 27.61
CA ALA A 305 -41.03 50.32 27.26
C ALA A 305 -40.03 51.01 26.30
N GLU A 306 -40.39 51.57 25.32
CA GLU A 306 -41.58 52.27 24.80
C GLU A 306 -41.07 53.40 23.87
N ASN A 307 -41.72 53.52 22.76
CA ASN A 307 -41.98 54.74 21.99
C ASN A 307 -40.88 55.57 21.38
N GLY A 308 -41.10 55.87 20.14
CA GLY A 308 -41.11 57.23 19.63
C GLY A 308 -40.71 57.39 18.19
N ASP A 309 -41.68 57.43 17.37
CA ASP A 309 -41.98 58.28 16.23
C ASP A 309 -40.90 59.22 15.66
N GLN A 310 -40.95 59.33 14.33
CA GLN A 310 -40.72 60.52 13.45
C GLN A 310 -39.22 60.92 13.24
N GLU A 311 -38.77 60.84 12.05
CA GLU A 311 -39.00 61.55 10.77
C GLU A 311 -38.36 60.79 9.60
#